data_1ead9dde65534dd5bab4371712f59573
#
_entry.id   1ead9dde65534dd5bab4371712f59573
#
_cell.length_a   1.000
_cell.length_b   1.000
_cell.length_c   1.000
_cell.angle_alpha   90.00
_cell.angle_beta   90.00
_cell.angle_gamma   90.00
#
_symmetry.space_group_name_H-M   'P 1'
#
loop_
_entity.id
_entity.type
_entity.pdbx_description
1 polymer ?
#
loop_
_entity_poly.entity_id
_entity_poly.type
_entity_poly.pdbx_seq_one_letter_code
_entity_poly.pdbx_strand_id
1 'polypeptide(L)'
;MGRLTTHVLDAAHGCPGSSIKVELYRVEGQQLELVNTALTNSDGRVDAPLLQGDDYRSGVYQLQFSAGDYYRARGVALPQPSFLDVVVLRFGIDAGQDHYHVPLLISPYSYSTYRGS
;
A
#
# COMPACT_ATOMS: atom_id res chain seq x y z
N MET A 1 -1.02 21.91 1.74
CA MET A 1 -1.46 20.79 2.56
C MET A 1 -0.92 19.49 2.04
N GLY A 2 -0.61 18.58 2.95
CA GLY A 2 -0.02 17.31 2.57
C GLY A 2 -1.03 16.28 2.15
N ARG A 3 -0.53 15.19 1.58
CA ARG A 3 -1.34 14.04 1.20
C ARG A 3 -0.48 12.78 1.19
N LEU A 4 -1.15 11.65 1.34
CA LEU A 4 -0.53 10.33 1.27
C LEU A 4 -0.94 9.66 -0.03
N THR A 5 0.03 9.20 -0.80
CA THR A 5 -0.20 8.46 -2.04
C THR A 5 0.62 7.19 -2.05
N THR A 6 0.25 6.25 -2.91
CA THR A 6 0.97 4.99 -3.07
C THR A 6 1.04 4.59 -4.54
N HIS A 7 1.95 3.67 -4.84
CA HIS A 7 2.18 3.17 -6.19
C HIS A 7 2.74 1.77 -6.06
N VAL A 8 2.15 0.81 -6.76
CA VAL A 8 2.59 -0.60 -6.69
C VAL A 8 3.18 -1.02 -8.01
N LEU A 9 4.41 -1.57 -7.95
CA LEU A 9 5.07 -2.17 -9.09
C LEU A 9 5.17 -3.67 -8.85
N ASP A 10 4.70 -4.45 -9.82
CA ASP A 10 4.89 -5.90 -9.85
C ASP A 10 6.28 -6.17 -10.40
N ALA A 11 7.24 -6.40 -9.51
CA ALA A 11 8.63 -6.58 -9.89
C ALA A 11 8.88 -7.95 -10.53
N ALA A 12 7.98 -8.91 -10.32
CA ALA A 12 8.10 -10.24 -10.95
C ALA A 12 7.78 -10.20 -12.44
N HIS A 13 6.83 -9.34 -12.84
CA HIS A 13 6.41 -9.24 -14.23
C HIS A 13 6.86 -7.94 -14.91
N GLY A 14 7.44 -7.01 -14.14
CA GLY A 14 7.92 -5.75 -14.69
C GLY A 14 6.80 -4.83 -15.16
N CYS A 15 5.69 -4.80 -14.47
CA CYS A 15 4.52 -3.99 -14.85
C CYS A 15 3.85 -3.38 -13.61
N PRO A 16 2.98 -2.37 -13.78
CA PRO A 16 2.23 -1.86 -12.65
C PRO A 16 1.35 -2.92 -12.02
N GLY A 17 1.23 -2.90 -10.69
CA GLY A 17 0.32 -3.78 -9.98
C GLY A 17 -1.09 -3.19 -9.97
N SER A 18 -1.93 -3.61 -10.90
CA SER A 18 -3.29 -3.08 -11.05
C SER A 18 -4.31 -3.92 -10.32
N SER A 19 -5.40 -3.29 -9.91
CA SER A 19 -6.53 -3.94 -9.21
C SER A 19 -6.12 -4.63 -7.91
N ILE A 20 -5.15 -4.05 -7.22
CA ILE A 20 -4.72 -4.51 -5.91
C ILE A 20 -5.54 -3.77 -4.85
N LYS A 21 -6.13 -4.53 -3.93
CA LYS A 21 -6.83 -3.94 -2.79
C LYS A 21 -5.81 -3.35 -1.83
N VAL A 22 -6.03 -2.09 -1.46
CA VAL A 22 -5.19 -1.36 -0.52
C VAL A 22 -6.07 -0.89 0.62
N GLU A 23 -5.65 -1.15 1.85
CA GLU A 23 -6.34 -0.68 3.04
C GLU A 23 -5.37 0.17 3.85
N LEU A 24 -5.85 1.32 4.32
CA LEU A 24 -5.07 2.20 5.19
C LEU A 24 -5.69 2.20 6.58
N TYR A 25 -4.84 1.96 7.57
CA TYR A 25 -5.23 1.97 8.97
C TYR A 25 -4.44 3.03 9.72
N ARG A 26 -5.09 3.62 10.72
CA ARG A 26 -4.41 4.41 11.74
C ARG A 26 -4.07 3.48 12.89
N VAL A 27 -2.85 3.58 13.39
CA VAL A 27 -2.38 2.75 14.50
C VAL A 27 -2.52 3.53 15.79
N GLU A 28 -3.32 2.99 16.73
CA GLU A 28 -3.52 3.57 18.06
C GLU A 28 -3.14 2.51 19.09
N GLY A 29 -1.89 2.59 19.60
CA GLY A 29 -1.38 1.56 20.49
C GLY A 29 -1.31 0.21 19.77
N GLN A 30 -2.10 -0.74 20.23
CA GLN A 30 -2.18 -2.08 19.61
C GLN A 30 -3.38 -2.22 18.70
N GLN A 31 -4.14 -1.15 18.48
CA GLN A 31 -5.36 -1.22 17.69
C GLN A 31 -5.16 -0.57 16.33
N LEU A 32 -5.88 -1.10 15.36
CA LEU A 32 -5.91 -0.58 14.00
C LEU A 32 -7.31 -0.06 13.71
N GLU A 33 -7.38 1.18 13.23
CA GLU A 33 -8.63 1.80 12.81
C GLU A 33 -8.59 1.95 11.29
N LEU A 34 -9.54 1.35 10.59
CA LEU A 34 -9.62 1.47 9.14
C LEU A 34 -9.98 2.90 8.76
N VAL A 35 -9.12 3.54 7.97
CA VAL A 35 -9.29 4.92 7.54
C VAL A 35 -9.80 5.01 6.12
N ASN A 36 -9.27 4.16 5.23
CA ASN A 36 -9.62 4.22 3.82
C ASN A 36 -9.32 2.89 3.14
N THR A 37 -10.03 2.63 2.04
CA THR A 37 -9.76 1.49 1.16
C THR A 37 -9.74 1.98 -0.28
N ALA A 38 -8.97 1.32 -1.13
CA ALA A 38 -8.87 1.66 -2.53
C ALA A 38 -8.46 0.44 -3.34
N LEU A 39 -8.62 0.53 -4.66
CA LEU A 39 -8.03 -0.41 -5.61
C LEU A 39 -7.04 0.36 -6.46
N THR A 40 -5.90 -0.25 -6.74
CA THR A 40 -4.95 0.37 -7.66
C THR A 40 -5.54 0.34 -9.07
N ASN A 41 -5.22 1.37 -9.83
CA ASN A 41 -5.64 1.50 -11.23
C ASN A 41 -4.63 0.83 -12.17
N SER A 42 -4.80 1.02 -13.48
CA SER A 42 -3.94 0.41 -14.49
C SER A 42 -2.48 0.87 -14.40
N ASP A 43 -2.22 1.99 -13.75
CA ASP A 43 -0.87 2.49 -13.53
C ASP A 43 -0.28 2.00 -12.20
N GLY A 44 -1.03 1.22 -11.44
CA GLY A 44 -0.61 0.77 -10.11
C GLY A 44 -0.76 1.83 -9.03
N ARG A 45 -1.45 2.92 -9.33
CA ARG A 45 -1.68 4.02 -8.40
C ARG A 45 -3.13 4.02 -7.93
N VAL A 46 -3.44 4.82 -6.92
CA VAL A 46 -4.83 5.04 -6.51
C VAL A 46 -5.29 6.38 -7.09
N ASP A 47 -6.57 6.44 -7.48
CA ASP A 47 -7.10 7.62 -8.17
C ASP A 47 -7.14 8.85 -7.29
N ALA A 48 -7.33 8.66 -5.99
CA ALA A 48 -7.37 9.77 -5.03
C ALA A 48 -6.36 9.52 -3.91
N PRO A 49 -5.83 10.57 -3.28
CA PRO A 49 -4.95 10.37 -2.14
C PRO A 49 -5.63 9.58 -1.04
N LEU A 50 -4.85 8.73 -0.35
CA LEU A 50 -5.36 7.93 0.76
C LEU A 50 -5.63 8.78 2.00
N LEU A 51 -4.88 9.87 2.18
CA LEU A 51 -5.12 10.88 3.19
C LEU A 51 -4.94 12.24 2.55
N GLN A 52 -5.80 13.19 2.91
CA GLN A 52 -5.69 14.58 2.50
C GLN A 52 -6.56 15.45 3.40
N GLY A 53 -6.39 16.76 3.29
CA GLY A 53 -7.20 17.70 4.05
C GLY A 53 -7.05 17.51 5.55
N ASP A 54 -8.14 17.58 6.27
CA ASP A 54 -8.15 17.51 7.73
C ASP A 54 -7.77 16.11 8.24
N ASP A 55 -7.88 15.09 7.41
CA ASP A 55 -7.50 13.72 7.79
C ASP A 55 -6.00 13.49 7.72
N TYR A 56 -5.27 14.39 7.07
CA TYR A 56 -3.82 14.29 6.96
C TYR A 56 -3.19 14.79 8.26
N ARG A 57 -3.00 13.87 9.20
CA ARG A 57 -2.53 14.18 10.54
C ARG A 57 -1.30 13.36 10.88
N SER A 58 -0.42 13.92 11.70
CA SER A 58 0.74 13.19 12.22
C SER A 58 0.29 11.96 12.98
N GLY A 59 1.05 10.90 12.85
CA GLY A 59 0.78 9.65 13.54
C GLY A 59 1.38 8.46 12.84
N VAL A 60 1.08 7.28 13.36
CA VAL A 60 1.54 6.02 12.81
C VAL A 60 0.40 5.42 12.01
N TYR A 61 0.72 4.96 10.81
CA TYR A 61 -0.25 4.39 9.88
C TYR A 61 0.24 3.04 9.37
N GLN A 62 -0.69 2.26 8.86
CA GLN A 62 -0.37 0.95 8.31
C GLN A 62 -1.12 0.74 7.01
N LEU A 63 -0.38 0.46 5.94
CA LEU A 63 -0.95 0.06 4.65
C LEU A 63 -0.92 -1.45 4.55
N GLN A 64 -2.02 -2.03 4.03
CA GLN A 64 -2.10 -3.45 3.74
C GLN A 64 -2.47 -3.62 2.28
N PHE A 65 -1.64 -4.39 1.57
CA PHE A 65 -1.81 -4.64 0.13
C PHE A 65 -2.09 -6.11 -0.08
N SER A 66 -3.18 -6.43 -0.76
CA SER A 66 -3.56 -7.83 -1.04
C SER A 66 -2.76 -8.38 -2.22
N ALA A 67 -1.45 -8.55 -2.02
CA ALA A 67 -0.54 -8.97 -3.06
C ALA A 67 -0.77 -10.41 -3.51
N GLY A 68 -1.07 -11.31 -2.57
CA GLY A 68 -1.34 -12.72 -2.90
C GLY A 68 -2.54 -12.86 -3.81
N ASP A 69 -3.61 -12.14 -3.52
CA ASP A 69 -4.82 -12.15 -4.36
C ASP A 69 -4.49 -11.66 -5.78
N TYR A 70 -3.65 -10.62 -5.87
CA TYR A 70 -3.23 -10.09 -7.15
C TYR A 70 -2.52 -11.15 -7.99
N TYR A 71 -1.55 -11.86 -7.40
CA TYR A 71 -0.81 -12.88 -8.15
C TYR A 71 -1.68 -14.06 -8.51
N ARG A 72 -2.56 -14.50 -7.62
CA ARG A 72 -3.51 -15.57 -7.94
C ARG A 72 -4.42 -15.19 -9.10
N ALA A 73 -4.90 -13.95 -9.13
CA ALA A 73 -5.74 -13.45 -10.22
C ALA A 73 -4.99 -13.41 -11.56
N ARG A 74 -3.66 -13.27 -11.52
CA ARG A 74 -2.84 -13.32 -12.73
C ARG A 74 -2.46 -14.74 -13.12
N GLY A 75 -2.92 -15.75 -12.41
CA GLY A 75 -2.65 -17.13 -12.72
C GLY A 75 -1.33 -17.65 -12.19
N VAL A 76 -0.70 -16.92 -11.26
CA VAL A 76 0.53 -17.40 -10.64
C VAL A 76 0.16 -18.45 -9.59
N ALA A 77 0.79 -19.61 -9.68
CA ALA A 77 0.58 -20.68 -8.70
C ALA A 77 1.38 -20.35 -7.44
N LEU A 78 0.65 -20.08 -6.36
CA LEU A 78 1.26 -19.81 -5.06
C LEU A 78 1.05 -21.00 -4.12
N PRO A 79 1.99 -21.26 -3.21
CA PRO A 79 1.78 -22.26 -2.18
C PRO A 79 0.60 -21.90 -1.28
N GLN A 80 0.07 -22.87 -0.57
CA GLN A 80 -0.99 -22.68 0.43
C GLN A 80 -0.43 -23.11 1.79
N PRO A 81 -0.17 -22.17 2.72
CA PRO A 81 -0.28 -20.71 2.56
C PRO A 81 0.86 -20.11 1.74
N SER A 82 0.58 -18.96 1.14
CA SER A 82 1.59 -18.21 0.39
C SER A 82 2.63 -17.63 1.35
N PHE A 83 3.88 -17.53 0.89
CA PHE A 83 4.93 -16.90 1.71
C PHE A 83 4.57 -15.45 2.02
N LEU A 84 4.25 -14.67 1.00
CA LEU A 84 3.69 -13.34 1.16
C LEU A 84 2.26 -13.37 0.62
N ASP A 85 1.32 -12.95 1.44
CA ASP A 85 -0.08 -12.81 1.03
C ASP A 85 -0.48 -11.35 1.13
N VAL A 86 -0.74 -10.86 2.34
CA VAL A 86 -0.95 -9.44 2.57
C VAL A 86 0.38 -8.82 2.94
N VAL A 87 0.80 -7.81 2.17
CA VAL A 87 2.01 -7.03 2.50
C VAL A 87 1.60 -5.89 3.42
N VAL A 88 2.27 -5.79 4.55
CA VAL A 88 1.94 -4.82 5.59
C VAL A 88 3.10 -3.83 5.74
N LEU A 89 2.80 -2.54 5.58
CA LEU A 89 3.78 -1.47 5.76
C LEU A 89 3.32 -0.57 6.90
N ARG A 90 4.10 -0.49 7.96
CA ARG A 90 3.82 0.44 9.06
C ARG A 90 4.83 1.58 8.98
N PHE A 91 4.34 2.81 9.02
CA PHE A 91 5.19 3.99 8.86
C PHE A 91 4.59 5.16 9.61
N GLY A 92 5.44 6.17 9.84
CA GLY A 92 5.01 7.39 10.50
C GLY A 92 4.82 8.52 9.51
N ILE A 93 3.83 9.36 9.76
CA ILE A 93 3.63 10.60 9.04
C ILE A 93 3.88 11.76 9.99
N ASP A 94 4.72 12.68 9.54
CA ASP A 94 4.87 14.00 10.16
C ASP A 94 4.13 15.00 9.27
N ALA A 95 2.98 15.48 9.73
CA ALA A 95 2.13 16.35 8.94
C ALA A 95 2.75 17.73 8.66
N GLY A 96 3.90 18.03 9.29
CA GLY A 96 4.71 19.19 8.92
C GLY A 96 5.36 19.05 7.54
N GLN A 97 5.42 17.83 7.00
CA GLN A 97 5.86 17.57 5.64
C GLN A 97 4.67 17.65 4.68
N ASP A 98 4.90 18.09 3.45
CA ASP A 98 3.80 18.31 2.51
C ASP A 98 3.21 17.02 1.96
N HIS A 99 4.06 16.04 1.64
CA HIS A 99 3.60 14.82 1.00
C HIS A 99 4.37 13.63 1.51
N TYR A 100 3.65 12.50 1.59
CA TYR A 100 4.26 11.19 1.72
C TYR A 100 3.80 10.34 0.55
N HIS A 101 4.77 9.82 -0.18
CA HIS A 101 4.53 8.86 -1.24
C HIS A 101 5.21 7.56 -0.82
N VAL A 102 4.42 6.48 -0.75
CA VAL A 102 4.89 5.18 -0.25
C VAL A 102 4.78 4.17 -1.39
N PRO A 103 5.84 4.02 -2.20
CA PRO A 103 5.82 3.02 -3.26
C PRO A 103 6.07 1.63 -2.71
N LEU A 104 5.53 0.64 -3.39
CA LEU A 104 5.70 -0.76 -3.04
C LEU A 104 6.11 -1.54 -4.27
N LEU A 105 7.23 -2.28 -4.17
CA LEU A 105 7.66 -3.21 -5.19
C LEU A 105 7.40 -4.61 -4.65
N ILE A 106 6.63 -5.41 -5.37
CA ILE A 106 6.23 -6.74 -4.91
C ILE A 106 6.69 -7.83 -5.84
N SER A 107 6.91 -8.99 -5.25
CA SER A 107 7.04 -10.27 -5.93
C SER A 107 6.39 -11.33 -5.02
N PRO A 108 6.23 -12.58 -5.49
CA PRO A 108 5.66 -13.61 -4.60
C PRO A 108 6.45 -13.89 -3.34
N TYR A 109 7.76 -13.58 -3.32
CA TYR A 109 8.62 -13.94 -2.20
C TYR A 109 9.38 -12.77 -1.58
N SER A 110 9.14 -11.53 -2.05
CA SER A 110 9.83 -10.37 -1.50
C SER A 110 9.06 -9.11 -1.77
N TYR A 111 9.36 -8.07 -1.01
CA TYR A 111 8.89 -6.74 -1.33
C TYR A 111 9.89 -5.72 -0.83
N SER A 112 9.82 -4.52 -1.38
CA SER A 112 10.58 -3.40 -0.86
C SER A 112 9.72 -2.14 -0.91
N THR A 113 10.08 -1.20 -0.07
CA THR A 113 9.41 0.09 0.02
C THR A 113 10.43 1.15 0.41
N TYR A 114 10.06 2.40 0.16
CA TYR A 114 10.87 3.53 0.60
C TYR A 114 9.96 4.75 0.63
N ARG A 115 10.45 5.84 1.20
CA ARG A 115 9.70 7.08 1.13
C ARG A 115 10.02 7.76 -0.19
N GLY A 116 9.05 7.80 -1.09
CA GLY A 116 9.18 8.46 -2.37
C GLY A 116 9.09 9.98 -2.25
N SER A 117 9.40 10.65 -3.31
CA SER A 117 9.34 12.11 -3.35
C SER A 117 8.06 12.63 -3.99
#